data_9e3e5ca7a46cbd79c047df9523f84912
#
_entry.id   9e3e5ca7a46cbd79c047df9523f84912
#
_cell.length_a   1.000
_cell.length_b   1.000
_cell.length_c   1.000
_cell.angle_alpha   90.00
_cell.angle_beta   90.00
_cell.angle_gamma   90.00
#
_symmetry.space_group_name_H-M   'P 1'
#
loop_
_entity.id
_entity.type
_entity.pdbx_description
1 polymer ?
#
loop_
_entity_poly.entity_id
_entity_poly.type
_entity_poly.pdbx_seq_one_letter_code
_entity_poly.pdbx_strand_id
1 'polypeptide(L)'
;MRLMSSFNAVAAAGLGLALQTSTAMAQALEIVGAPVPGGTEHQPAGTNLAAGLQWLDHMILVIIAAIVAFVCILLLFIIVRFNRKANPTPATFTHNTPLEIAWTLIPVLTLVVIGSFSLPELFLQQTIPTADITIKATGNQWYWSYEYPDVKTADGETLKFDAVRLEKEELAAAGYPADTYLLATDNAVVLPIGKTIVVQVTGADVIHAWAMPAFGVMQSGVPGRIGELWFKAEREGVYLGECTTLCGK
;
A
#
# COMPACT_ATOMS: atom_id res chain seq x y z
N MET A 1 -28.53 -57.83 43.20
CA MET A 1 -27.97 -56.56 43.65
C MET A 1 -26.63 -56.34 42.95
N ARG A 2 -26.62 -56.08 41.64
CA ARG A 2 -25.42 -55.68 40.80
C ARG A 2 -25.88 -55.15 39.47
N LEU A 3 -26.55 -53.99 39.42
CA LEU A 3 -26.99 -53.36 38.17
C LEU A 3 -27.02 -51.81 38.25
N MET A 4 -26.35 -51.21 39.25
CA MET A 4 -26.35 -49.73 39.41
C MET A 4 -24.98 -49.08 39.35
N SER A 5 -23.91 -49.79 38.93
CA SER A 5 -22.55 -49.17 38.84
C SER A 5 -22.12 -48.81 37.41
N SER A 6 -22.89 -49.18 36.38
CA SER A 6 -22.48 -48.95 34.96
C SER A 6 -23.02 -47.62 34.37
N PHE A 7 -24.01 -47.00 35.02
CA PHE A 7 -24.59 -45.75 34.49
C PHE A 7 -23.82 -44.50 34.87
N ASN A 8 -23.07 -44.51 35.96
CA ASN A 8 -22.31 -43.34 36.40
C ASN A 8 -20.95 -43.16 35.67
N ALA A 9 -20.40 -44.23 35.08
CA ALA A 9 -19.13 -44.11 34.33
C ALA A 9 -19.32 -43.53 32.93
N VAL A 10 -20.47 -43.71 32.30
CA VAL A 10 -20.78 -43.19 30.95
C VAL A 10 -21.13 -41.70 31.01
N ALA A 11 -21.75 -41.22 32.10
CA ALA A 11 -22.10 -39.83 32.30
C ALA A 11 -20.85 -38.97 32.60
N ALA A 12 -19.85 -39.49 33.30
CA ALA A 12 -18.59 -38.80 33.58
C ALA A 12 -17.66 -38.66 32.36
N ALA A 13 -17.70 -39.65 31.43
CA ALA A 13 -16.94 -39.59 30.18
C ALA A 13 -17.56 -38.61 29.15
N GLY A 14 -18.89 -38.42 29.19
CA GLY A 14 -19.57 -37.48 28.30
C GLY A 14 -19.37 -35.99 28.70
N LEU A 15 -19.18 -35.69 29.99
CA LEU A 15 -18.92 -34.32 30.48
C LEU A 15 -17.47 -33.89 30.31
N GLY A 16 -16.51 -34.81 30.20
CA GLY A 16 -15.10 -34.54 29.97
C GLY A 16 -14.77 -34.15 28.51
N LEU A 17 -15.65 -34.53 27.55
CA LEU A 17 -15.45 -34.19 26.13
C LEU A 17 -16.07 -32.87 25.70
N ALA A 18 -16.91 -32.26 26.56
CA ALA A 18 -17.59 -31.01 26.26
C ALA A 18 -16.83 -29.72 26.76
N LEU A 19 -15.66 -29.91 27.38
CA LEU A 19 -14.81 -28.82 27.89
C LEU A 19 -13.45 -28.74 27.18
N GLN A 20 -13.32 -29.30 25.99
CA GLN A 20 -12.39 -28.76 25.01
C GLN A 20 -13.05 -27.52 24.38
N THR A 21 -13.17 -26.48 25.19
CA THR A 21 -13.20 -25.14 24.63
C THR A 21 -11.97 -25.06 23.75
N SER A 22 -12.15 -25.16 22.46
CA SER A 22 -11.23 -24.64 21.47
C SER A 22 -10.94 -23.21 21.92
N THR A 23 -9.86 -23.01 22.65
CA THR A 23 -9.14 -21.76 22.59
C THR A 23 -8.77 -21.67 21.11
N ALA A 24 -9.65 -21.05 20.32
CA ALA A 24 -9.26 -20.46 19.06
C ALA A 24 -8.18 -19.47 19.50
N MET A 25 -6.92 -19.90 19.44
CA MET A 25 -5.79 -19.03 19.50
C MET A 25 -6.08 -18.06 18.36
N ALA A 26 -6.47 -16.85 18.68
CA ALA A 26 -6.47 -15.78 17.70
C ALA A 26 -5.03 -15.74 17.22
N GLN A 27 -4.80 -16.39 16.09
CA GLN A 27 -3.48 -16.43 15.48
C GLN A 27 -3.18 -14.97 15.17
N ALA A 28 -2.15 -14.41 15.78
CA ALA A 28 -1.79 -13.03 15.51
C ALA A 28 -1.59 -12.91 14.00
N LEU A 29 -2.35 -12.02 13.37
CA LEU A 29 -2.24 -11.81 11.93
C LEU A 29 -0.82 -11.36 11.60
N GLU A 30 -0.27 -11.88 10.52
CA GLU A 30 1.04 -11.46 10.02
C GLU A 30 0.99 -9.98 9.61
N ILE A 31 2.01 -9.21 9.98
CA ILE A 31 2.19 -7.85 9.47
C ILE A 31 2.77 -7.98 8.06
N VAL A 32 1.92 -7.80 7.06
CA VAL A 32 2.28 -7.94 5.64
C VAL A 32 2.78 -6.63 5.06
N GLY A 33 2.10 -5.55 5.37
CA GLY A 33 2.35 -4.22 4.82
C GLY A 33 3.13 -3.35 5.80
N ALA A 34 4.43 -3.61 5.97
CA ALA A 34 5.34 -2.77 6.75
C ALA A 34 6.57 -2.40 5.92
N PRO A 35 7.17 -1.22 6.15
CA PRO A 35 8.44 -0.87 5.52
C PRO A 35 9.57 -1.74 6.08
N VAL A 36 10.53 -2.10 5.22
CA VAL A 36 11.72 -2.88 5.60
C VAL A 36 12.93 -1.95 5.65
N PRO A 37 13.70 -1.92 6.75
CA PRO A 37 14.90 -1.08 6.85
C PRO A 37 15.89 -1.35 5.71
N GLY A 38 16.27 -0.31 4.98
CA GLY A 38 17.16 -0.43 3.82
C GLY A 38 16.51 -1.04 2.56
N GLY A 39 15.20 -1.26 2.56
CA GLY A 39 14.46 -1.72 1.40
C GLY A 39 14.50 -0.69 0.26
N THR A 40 14.65 -1.18 -0.97
CA THR A 40 14.66 -0.36 -2.20
C THR A 40 13.41 -0.58 -3.05
N GLU A 41 12.56 -1.50 -2.64
CA GLU A 41 11.34 -1.89 -3.35
C GLU A 41 10.09 -1.49 -2.58
N HIS A 42 8.94 -1.57 -3.23
CA HIS A 42 7.65 -1.38 -2.60
C HIS A 42 7.36 -2.47 -1.55
N GLN A 43 6.46 -2.16 -0.61
CA GLN A 43 5.93 -3.17 0.30
C GLN A 43 5.24 -4.31 -0.47
N PRO A 44 5.17 -5.53 0.08
CA PRO A 44 4.47 -6.63 -0.57
C PRO A 44 3.04 -6.24 -0.96
N ALA A 45 2.65 -6.52 -2.21
CA ALA A 45 1.33 -6.18 -2.70
C ALA A 45 0.23 -6.96 -1.94
N GLY A 46 -0.72 -6.24 -1.36
CA GLY A 46 -1.91 -6.78 -0.71
C GLY A 46 -3.16 -6.73 -1.61
N THR A 47 -3.04 -6.11 -2.78
CA THR A 47 -4.13 -5.92 -3.76
C THR A 47 -3.63 -6.09 -5.18
N ASN A 48 -4.54 -6.32 -6.12
CA ASN A 48 -4.22 -6.30 -7.55
C ASN A 48 -3.78 -4.91 -8.05
N LEU A 49 -4.31 -3.83 -7.46
CA LEU A 49 -3.87 -2.47 -7.78
C LEU A 49 -2.39 -2.26 -7.45
N ALA A 50 -1.96 -2.70 -6.26
CA ALA A 50 -0.54 -2.64 -5.88
C ALA A 50 0.34 -3.50 -6.79
N ALA A 51 -0.12 -4.70 -7.14
CA ALA A 51 0.61 -5.59 -8.03
C ALA A 51 0.78 -4.99 -9.45
N GLY A 52 -0.26 -4.36 -9.99
CA GLY A 52 -0.21 -3.64 -11.27
C GLY A 52 0.77 -2.48 -11.24
N LEU A 53 0.75 -1.66 -10.18
CA LEU A 53 1.70 -0.56 -10.00
C LEU A 53 3.16 -1.05 -9.90
N GLN A 54 3.42 -2.11 -9.13
CA GLN A 54 4.75 -2.68 -8.98
C GLN A 54 5.27 -3.25 -10.30
N TRP A 55 4.41 -3.89 -11.08
CA TRP A 55 4.77 -4.34 -12.42
C TRP A 55 5.15 -3.16 -13.34
N LEU A 56 4.36 -2.08 -13.31
CA LEU A 56 4.62 -0.86 -14.09
C LEU A 56 5.93 -0.21 -13.66
N ASP A 57 6.19 -0.14 -12.36
CA ASP A 57 7.45 0.38 -11.80
C ASP A 57 8.66 -0.41 -12.31
N HIS A 58 8.64 -1.75 -12.23
CA HIS A 58 9.71 -2.60 -12.75
C HIS A 58 9.93 -2.40 -14.26
N MET A 59 8.88 -2.27 -15.05
CA MET A 59 8.99 -1.99 -16.48
C MET A 59 9.70 -0.65 -16.71
N ILE A 60 9.32 0.39 -15.99
CA ILE A 60 9.94 1.73 -16.09
C ILE A 60 11.39 1.67 -15.64
N LEU A 61 11.72 0.98 -14.55
CA LEU A 61 13.09 0.81 -14.05
C LEU A 61 13.99 0.15 -15.10
N VAL A 62 13.53 -0.86 -15.81
CA VAL A 62 14.29 -1.51 -16.90
C VAL A 62 14.55 -0.51 -18.02
N ILE A 63 13.57 0.28 -18.43
CA ILE A 63 13.72 1.31 -19.47
C ILE A 63 14.73 2.36 -19.02
N ILE A 64 14.60 2.88 -17.80
CA ILE A 64 15.51 3.89 -17.23
C ILE A 64 16.93 3.34 -17.13
N ALA A 65 17.11 2.13 -16.63
CA ALA A 65 18.42 1.50 -16.52
C ALA A 65 19.10 1.35 -17.88
N ALA A 66 18.34 0.95 -18.90
CA ALA A 66 18.87 0.85 -20.28
C ALA A 66 19.31 2.22 -20.83
N ILE A 67 18.49 3.27 -20.59
CA ILE A 67 18.82 4.64 -21.03
C ILE A 67 20.06 5.15 -20.28
N VAL A 68 20.14 4.99 -18.97
CA VAL A 68 21.30 5.41 -18.16
C VAL A 68 22.55 4.69 -18.60
N ALA A 69 22.49 3.36 -18.77
CA ALA A 69 23.63 2.57 -19.26
C ALA A 69 24.10 3.05 -20.65
N PHE A 70 23.16 3.30 -21.57
CA PHE A 70 23.47 3.85 -22.90
C PHE A 70 24.18 5.20 -22.81
N VAL A 71 23.65 6.14 -22.03
CA VAL A 71 24.27 7.47 -21.85
C VAL A 71 25.66 7.36 -21.22
N CYS A 72 25.84 6.52 -20.20
CA CYS A 72 27.14 6.30 -19.57
C CYS A 72 28.16 5.72 -20.56
N ILE A 73 27.75 4.76 -21.40
CA ILE A 73 28.59 4.18 -22.43
C ILE A 73 29.01 5.25 -23.46
N LEU A 74 28.08 6.09 -23.90
CA LEU A 74 28.39 7.20 -24.81
C LEU A 74 29.38 8.18 -24.19
N LEU A 75 29.19 8.57 -22.92
CA LEU A 75 30.11 9.47 -22.22
C LEU A 75 31.51 8.86 -22.08
N LEU A 76 31.60 7.59 -21.69
CA LEU A 76 32.88 6.89 -21.61
C LEU A 76 33.55 6.79 -22.98
N PHE A 77 32.81 6.51 -24.04
CA PHE A 77 33.32 6.47 -25.40
C PHE A 77 33.89 7.85 -25.83
N ILE A 78 33.16 8.95 -25.53
CA ILE A 78 33.62 10.30 -25.81
C ILE A 78 34.92 10.62 -25.05
N ILE A 79 34.98 10.30 -23.75
CA ILE A 79 36.16 10.56 -22.90
C ILE A 79 37.37 9.81 -23.42
N VAL A 80 37.21 8.55 -23.81
CA VAL A 80 38.34 7.72 -24.28
C VAL A 80 38.74 8.08 -25.71
N ARG A 81 37.78 8.25 -26.62
CA ARG A 81 38.04 8.34 -28.07
C ARG A 81 38.25 9.77 -28.56
N PHE A 82 37.63 10.77 -27.94
CA PHE A 82 37.63 12.17 -28.39
C PHE A 82 38.34 13.14 -27.44
N ASN A 83 39.24 12.65 -26.59
CA ASN A 83 40.12 13.51 -25.82
C ASN A 83 41.25 14.12 -26.70
N ARG A 84 41.85 15.20 -26.20
CA ARG A 84 42.88 15.96 -26.94
C ARG A 84 44.08 15.14 -27.42
N LYS A 85 44.40 14.06 -26.70
CA LYS A 85 45.52 13.18 -27.08
C LYS A 85 45.14 12.19 -28.18
N ALA A 86 43.93 11.60 -28.05
CA ALA A 86 43.44 10.61 -28.99
C ALA A 86 42.86 11.21 -30.28
N ASN A 87 42.36 12.43 -30.23
CA ASN A 87 41.78 13.14 -31.37
C ASN A 87 42.22 14.61 -31.37
N PRO A 88 43.45 14.91 -31.81
CA PRO A 88 44.00 16.25 -31.78
C PRO A 88 43.33 17.22 -32.77
N THR A 89 42.75 16.73 -33.85
CA THR A 89 42.05 17.52 -34.87
C THR A 89 40.56 17.31 -34.78
N PRO A 90 39.78 18.30 -34.27
CA PRO A 90 38.32 18.17 -34.17
C PRO A 90 37.66 18.14 -35.54
N ALA A 91 36.50 17.48 -35.63
CA ALA A 91 35.66 17.49 -36.80
C ALA A 91 34.99 18.86 -36.97
N THR A 92 34.70 19.24 -38.20
CA THR A 92 34.11 20.56 -38.55
C THR A 92 32.63 20.51 -38.87
N PHE A 93 32.02 19.32 -38.98
CA PHE A 93 30.59 19.19 -39.21
C PHE A 93 29.81 19.58 -37.94
N THR A 94 28.65 20.21 -38.13
CA THR A 94 27.84 20.79 -37.02
C THR A 94 26.46 20.13 -36.88
N HIS A 95 26.06 19.30 -37.81
CA HIS A 95 24.73 18.66 -37.82
C HIS A 95 24.77 17.26 -38.44
N ASN A 96 23.77 16.45 -38.09
CA ASN A 96 23.53 15.14 -38.67
C ASN A 96 22.02 14.86 -38.61
N THR A 97 21.29 15.19 -39.67
CA THR A 97 19.82 15.11 -39.73
C THR A 97 19.26 13.72 -39.36
N PRO A 98 19.81 12.57 -39.84
CA PRO A 98 19.33 11.27 -39.38
C PRO A 98 19.44 11.05 -37.88
N LEU A 99 20.52 11.50 -37.26
CA LEU A 99 20.72 11.40 -35.81
C LEU A 99 19.75 12.31 -35.03
N GLU A 100 19.51 13.51 -35.56
CA GLU A 100 18.56 14.49 -34.97
C GLU A 100 17.13 13.92 -35.00
N ILE A 101 16.72 13.32 -36.10
CA ILE A 101 15.43 12.62 -36.20
C ILE A 101 15.38 11.45 -35.20
N ALA A 102 16.44 10.66 -35.09
CA ALA A 102 16.48 9.51 -34.18
C ALA A 102 16.34 9.93 -32.71
N TRP A 103 17.10 10.94 -32.24
CA TRP A 103 17.01 11.37 -30.85
C TRP A 103 15.72 12.12 -30.50
N THR A 104 14.94 12.57 -31.51
CA THR A 104 13.61 13.12 -31.32
C THR A 104 12.55 12.03 -31.27
N LEU A 105 12.58 11.09 -32.23
CA LEU A 105 11.54 10.08 -32.34
C LEU A 105 11.65 8.96 -31.30
N ILE A 106 12.86 8.52 -30.95
CA ILE A 106 13.05 7.43 -29.98
C ILE A 106 12.45 7.77 -28.61
N PRO A 107 12.72 8.93 -28.01
CA PRO A 107 12.06 9.32 -26.75
C PRO A 107 10.53 9.40 -26.86
N VAL A 108 10.01 9.96 -27.95
CA VAL A 108 8.55 10.02 -28.18
C VAL A 108 7.94 8.62 -28.23
N LEU A 109 8.54 7.69 -28.97
CA LEU A 109 8.08 6.30 -29.04
C LEU A 109 8.17 5.61 -27.67
N THR A 110 9.24 5.87 -26.91
CA THR A 110 9.37 5.35 -25.53
C THR A 110 8.24 5.83 -24.65
N LEU A 111 7.89 7.13 -24.71
CA LEU A 111 6.76 7.67 -23.94
C LEU A 111 5.41 7.09 -24.39
N VAL A 112 5.22 6.84 -25.69
CA VAL A 112 4.02 6.17 -26.20
C VAL A 112 3.90 4.75 -25.65
N VAL A 113 5.00 4.00 -25.60
CA VAL A 113 5.03 2.65 -25.01
C VAL A 113 4.70 2.72 -23.52
N ILE A 114 5.34 3.59 -22.74
CA ILE A 114 5.04 3.75 -21.31
C ILE A 114 3.57 4.13 -21.11
N GLY A 115 3.07 5.11 -21.87
CA GLY A 115 1.68 5.56 -21.79
C GLY A 115 0.66 4.46 -22.09
N SER A 116 0.98 3.57 -23.03
CA SER A 116 0.07 2.47 -23.40
C SER A 116 -0.18 1.47 -22.27
N PHE A 117 0.75 1.35 -21.32
CA PHE A 117 0.62 0.51 -20.14
C PHE A 117 0.17 1.30 -18.89
N SER A 118 0.63 2.54 -18.71
CA SER A 118 0.32 3.32 -17.52
C SER A 118 -1.10 3.90 -17.52
N LEU A 119 -1.66 4.26 -18.68
CA LEU A 119 -3.01 4.82 -18.74
C LEU A 119 -4.10 3.83 -18.30
N PRO A 120 -4.08 2.55 -18.72
CA PRO A 120 -5.05 1.57 -18.20
C PRO A 120 -5.01 1.43 -16.68
N GLU A 121 -3.82 1.40 -16.05
CA GLU A 121 -3.67 1.35 -14.60
C GLU A 121 -4.24 2.62 -13.92
N LEU A 122 -3.98 3.79 -14.49
CA LEU A 122 -4.54 5.05 -14.00
C LEU A 122 -6.08 5.03 -14.05
N PHE A 123 -6.67 4.61 -15.17
CA PHE A 123 -8.13 4.53 -15.29
C PHE A 123 -8.73 3.48 -14.35
N LEU A 124 -8.06 2.35 -14.15
CA LEU A 124 -8.48 1.33 -13.20
C LEU A 124 -8.56 1.89 -11.77
N GLN A 125 -7.56 2.65 -11.34
CA GLN A 125 -7.53 3.25 -10.01
C GLN A 125 -8.58 4.36 -9.83
N GLN A 126 -8.80 5.18 -10.86
CA GLN A 126 -9.72 6.32 -10.78
C GLN A 126 -11.19 5.97 -11.01
N THR A 127 -11.48 4.80 -11.56
CA THR A 127 -12.85 4.34 -11.75
C THR A 127 -13.35 3.67 -10.47
N ILE A 128 -14.10 4.41 -9.67
CA ILE A 128 -14.62 3.90 -8.40
C ILE A 128 -15.75 2.89 -8.70
N PRO A 129 -15.59 1.61 -8.31
CA PRO A 129 -16.62 0.59 -8.50
C PRO A 129 -17.72 0.70 -7.44
N THR A 130 -18.80 -0.07 -7.62
CA THR A 130 -19.81 -0.21 -6.57
C THR A 130 -19.19 -0.84 -5.33
N ALA A 131 -19.29 -0.15 -4.20
CA ALA A 131 -18.74 -0.61 -2.93
C ALA A 131 -19.55 -1.79 -2.35
N ASP A 132 -18.85 -2.79 -1.81
CA ASP A 132 -19.43 -3.73 -0.84
C ASP A 132 -19.48 -3.08 0.54
N ILE A 133 -18.47 -2.28 0.88
CA ILE A 133 -18.35 -1.54 2.14
C ILE A 133 -17.79 -0.16 1.85
N THR A 134 -18.42 0.86 2.44
CA THR A 134 -17.91 2.24 2.43
C THR A 134 -17.33 2.60 3.78
N ILE A 135 -16.17 3.27 3.78
CA ILE A 135 -15.54 3.83 4.98
C ILE A 135 -15.29 5.30 4.73
N LYS A 136 -15.56 6.14 5.72
CA LYS A 136 -15.15 7.53 5.72
C LYS A 136 -13.93 7.68 6.63
N ALA A 137 -12.85 8.23 6.10
CA ALA A 137 -11.62 8.57 6.83
C ALA A 137 -11.48 10.10 6.88
N THR A 138 -11.46 10.65 8.07
CA THR A 138 -11.27 12.09 8.31
C THR A 138 -9.91 12.30 8.98
N GLY A 139 -9.02 13.03 8.32
CA GLY A 139 -7.71 13.39 8.88
C GLY A 139 -7.83 14.54 9.87
N ASN A 140 -7.15 14.39 10.99
CA ASN A 140 -7.02 15.39 12.06
C ASN A 140 -5.53 15.55 12.42
N GLN A 141 -5.16 16.62 13.09
CA GLN A 141 -3.82 16.82 13.65
C GLN A 141 -3.77 16.21 15.08
N TRP A 142 -3.27 14.95 15.31
CA TRP A 142 -2.59 14.08 14.39
C TRP A 142 -3.11 12.65 14.62
N TYR A 143 -4.30 12.36 14.14
CA TYR A 143 -4.97 11.06 14.18
C TYR A 143 -5.97 10.95 13.03
N TRP A 144 -6.51 9.76 12.80
CA TRP A 144 -7.57 9.51 11.83
C TRP A 144 -8.86 9.13 12.53
N SER A 145 -9.98 9.79 12.17
CA SER A 145 -11.31 9.37 12.56
C SER A 145 -11.92 8.52 11.46
N TYR A 146 -12.42 7.35 11.83
CA TYR A 146 -13.08 6.43 10.91
C TYR A 146 -14.56 6.32 11.21
N GLU A 147 -15.35 6.23 10.15
CA GLU A 147 -16.79 6.01 10.20
C GLU A 147 -17.17 4.94 9.18
N TYR A 148 -18.02 3.99 9.58
CA TYR A 148 -18.61 2.97 8.72
C TYR A 148 -20.10 3.31 8.53
N PRO A 149 -20.49 4.05 7.49
CA PRO A 149 -21.86 4.56 7.33
C PRO A 149 -22.91 3.45 7.31
N ASP A 150 -22.55 2.30 6.75
CA ASP A 150 -23.44 1.15 6.56
C ASP A 150 -23.49 0.19 7.76
N VAL A 151 -22.65 0.42 8.78
CA VAL A 151 -22.55 -0.46 9.97
C VAL A 151 -23.11 0.27 11.19
N LYS A 152 -24.06 -0.38 11.86
CA LYS A 152 -24.67 0.13 13.09
C LYS A 152 -24.19 -0.63 14.31
N THR A 153 -23.96 0.11 15.39
CA THR A 153 -23.72 -0.46 16.74
C THR A 153 -24.99 -1.05 17.31
N ALA A 154 -24.90 -1.76 18.43
CA ALA A 154 -26.04 -2.31 19.13
C ALA A 154 -27.09 -1.24 19.54
N ASP A 155 -26.66 -0.01 19.75
CA ASP A 155 -27.52 1.15 20.12
C ASP A 155 -28.13 1.85 18.90
N GLY A 156 -27.85 1.34 17.66
CA GLY A 156 -28.38 1.89 16.41
C GLY A 156 -27.56 3.06 15.84
N GLU A 157 -26.49 3.49 16.51
CA GLU A 157 -25.60 4.54 16.05
C GLU A 157 -24.67 4.02 14.95
N THR A 158 -24.13 4.90 14.13
CA THR A 158 -23.11 4.56 13.14
C THR A 158 -21.80 4.22 13.84
N LEU A 159 -21.16 3.12 13.45
CA LEU A 159 -19.85 2.74 13.99
C LEU A 159 -18.81 3.79 13.66
N LYS A 160 -18.24 4.41 14.68
CA LYS A 160 -17.17 5.43 14.60
C LYS A 160 -16.12 5.19 15.65
N PHE A 161 -14.86 5.47 15.29
CA PHE A 161 -13.74 5.46 16.23
C PHE A 161 -12.59 6.31 15.71
N ASP A 162 -11.69 6.67 16.61
CA ASP A 162 -10.44 7.32 16.28
C ASP A 162 -9.31 6.30 16.31
N ALA A 163 -8.32 6.47 15.43
CA ALA A 163 -7.09 5.71 15.38
C ALA A 163 -5.93 6.65 15.69
N VAL A 164 -5.42 6.55 16.90
CA VAL A 164 -4.33 7.38 17.43
C VAL A 164 -3.04 6.56 17.41
N ARG A 165 -1.95 7.21 17.01
CA ARG A 165 -0.63 6.58 17.01
C ARG A 165 -0.22 6.12 18.40
N LEU A 166 0.28 4.90 18.51
CA LEU A 166 0.83 4.36 19.75
C LEU A 166 2.22 4.94 20.07
N GLU A 167 2.48 5.19 21.34
CA GLU A 167 3.83 5.50 21.82
C GLU A 167 4.68 4.22 21.90
N LYS A 168 6.01 4.38 21.96
CA LYS A 168 6.94 3.23 21.92
C LYS A 168 6.69 2.21 23.03
N GLU A 169 6.32 2.70 24.20
CA GLU A 169 6.07 1.93 25.41
C GLU A 169 4.79 1.10 25.31
N GLU A 170 3.86 1.51 24.46
CA GLU A 170 2.54 0.89 24.29
C GLU A 170 2.54 -0.24 23.25
N LEU A 171 3.50 -0.22 22.29
CA LEU A 171 3.54 -1.16 21.17
C LEU A 171 3.52 -2.63 21.62
N ALA A 172 4.35 -2.99 22.57
CA ALA A 172 4.45 -4.37 23.05
C ALA A 172 3.16 -4.86 23.72
N ALA A 173 2.49 -4.00 24.48
CA ALA A 173 1.21 -4.31 25.11
C ALA A 173 0.07 -4.46 24.09
N ALA A 174 0.14 -3.72 22.98
CA ALA A 174 -0.78 -3.80 21.87
C ALA A 174 -0.45 -4.93 20.85
N GLY A 175 0.65 -5.67 21.08
CA GLY A 175 1.06 -6.80 20.23
C GLY A 175 1.83 -6.39 18.96
N TYR A 176 2.33 -5.16 18.91
CA TYR A 176 3.11 -4.66 17.78
C TYR A 176 4.62 -4.75 18.06
N PRO A 177 5.45 -5.13 17.08
CA PRO A 177 6.90 -5.09 17.17
C PRO A 177 7.42 -3.63 17.22
N ALA A 178 8.61 -3.44 17.78
CA ALA A 178 9.18 -2.10 18.02
C ALA A 178 9.48 -1.30 16.74
N ASP A 179 9.68 -1.96 15.62
CA ASP A 179 9.93 -1.37 14.30
C ASP A 179 8.66 -0.80 13.63
N THR A 180 7.49 -1.06 14.20
CA THR A 180 6.22 -0.44 13.75
C THR A 180 5.94 0.90 14.44
N TYR A 181 6.86 1.42 15.25
CA TYR A 181 6.73 2.75 15.84
C TYR A 181 6.52 3.82 14.76
N LEU A 182 5.63 4.75 15.01
CA LEU A 182 5.09 5.79 14.10
C LEU A 182 4.03 5.29 13.10
N LEU A 183 3.80 3.98 13.00
CA LEU A 183 2.84 3.40 12.05
C LEU A 183 1.66 2.70 12.75
N ALA A 184 1.91 2.09 13.91
CA ALA A 184 0.89 1.39 14.68
C ALA A 184 -0.03 2.35 15.44
N THR A 185 -1.33 1.99 15.49
CA THR A 185 -2.38 2.76 16.17
C THR A 185 -3.11 1.91 17.22
N ASP A 186 -3.77 2.58 18.15
CA ASP A 186 -4.57 1.96 19.21
C ASP A 186 -5.79 1.20 18.67
N ASN A 187 -6.42 1.72 17.62
CA ASN A 187 -7.54 1.11 16.94
C ASN A 187 -7.20 0.86 15.47
N ALA A 188 -7.69 -0.26 14.92
CA ALA A 188 -7.47 -0.64 13.53
C ALA A 188 -8.79 -0.65 12.75
N VAL A 189 -8.70 -0.27 11.48
CA VAL A 189 -9.77 -0.48 10.50
C VAL A 189 -9.82 -1.96 10.14
N VAL A 190 -10.95 -2.63 10.41
CA VAL A 190 -11.13 -4.06 10.15
C VAL A 190 -12.00 -4.25 8.91
N LEU A 191 -11.48 -5.01 7.95
CA LEU A 191 -12.09 -5.22 6.64
C LEU A 191 -12.06 -6.68 6.22
N PRO A 192 -13.13 -7.20 5.60
CA PRO A 192 -13.12 -8.53 5.03
C PRO A 192 -12.29 -8.58 3.73
N ILE A 193 -11.54 -9.67 3.55
CA ILE A 193 -10.84 -9.94 2.29
C ILE A 193 -11.83 -10.20 1.15
N GLY A 194 -11.41 -9.94 -0.08
CA GLY A 194 -12.19 -10.22 -1.28
C GLY A 194 -13.40 -9.31 -1.51
N LYS A 195 -13.59 -8.27 -0.68
CA LYS A 195 -14.63 -7.26 -0.83
C LYS A 195 -14.10 -5.97 -1.41
N THR A 196 -14.92 -5.31 -2.21
CA THR A 196 -14.64 -3.97 -2.74
C THR A 196 -14.89 -2.94 -1.66
N ILE A 197 -13.82 -2.30 -1.22
CA ILE A 197 -13.84 -1.25 -0.21
C ILE A 197 -13.68 0.10 -0.91
N VAL A 198 -14.59 1.03 -0.62
CA VAL A 198 -14.45 2.44 -1.02
C VAL A 198 -14.15 3.26 0.22
N VAL A 199 -13.06 4.04 0.16
CA VAL A 199 -12.69 4.94 1.25
C VAL A 199 -12.92 6.38 0.80
N GLN A 200 -13.81 7.07 1.51
CA GLN A 200 -14.07 8.49 1.39
C GLN A 200 -13.13 9.26 2.30
N VAL A 201 -12.25 10.07 1.74
CA VAL A 201 -11.19 10.76 2.48
C VAL A 201 -11.44 12.27 2.50
N THR A 202 -11.37 12.87 3.68
CA THR A 202 -11.46 14.31 3.89
C THR A 202 -10.52 14.77 5.01
N GLY A 203 -10.31 16.07 5.17
CA GLY A 203 -9.61 16.67 6.30
C GLY A 203 -10.58 17.47 7.17
N ALA A 204 -10.37 17.46 8.47
CA ALA A 204 -11.15 18.28 9.42
C ALA A 204 -10.54 19.68 9.58
N ASP A 205 -9.22 19.80 9.50
CA ASP A 205 -8.43 20.99 9.84
C ASP A 205 -7.52 21.43 8.68
N VAL A 206 -6.50 20.67 8.33
CA VAL A 206 -5.56 20.93 7.24
C VAL A 206 -5.64 19.84 6.18
N ILE A 207 -4.81 19.94 5.14
CA ILE A 207 -4.71 18.87 4.14
C ILE A 207 -3.92 17.70 4.73
N HIS A 208 -4.49 16.50 4.62
CA HIS A 208 -3.87 15.22 4.94
C HIS A 208 -3.79 14.36 3.68
N ALA A 209 -3.13 13.21 3.75
CA ALA A 209 -3.20 12.20 2.70
C ALA A 209 -3.26 10.81 3.33
N TRP A 210 -4.36 10.13 3.14
CA TRP A 210 -4.54 8.74 3.55
C TRP A 210 -3.84 7.84 2.54
N ALA A 211 -2.84 7.09 2.99
CA ALA A 211 -2.05 6.22 2.14
C ALA A 211 -1.89 4.83 2.75
N MET A 212 -2.02 3.83 1.90
CA MET A 212 -1.76 2.42 2.23
C MET A 212 -0.83 1.83 1.16
N PRO A 213 0.50 1.89 1.37
CA PRO A 213 1.48 1.51 0.34
C PRO A 213 1.32 0.08 -0.17
N ALA A 214 1.07 -0.89 0.73
CA ALA A 214 0.85 -2.27 0.35
C ALA A 214 -0.44 -2.49 -0.49
N PHE A 215 -1.38 -1.55 -0.47
CA PHE A 215 -2.58 -1.59 -1.31
C PHE A 215 -2.42 -0.80 -2.60
N GLY A 216 -1.34 -0.03 -2.74
CA GLY A 216 -1.07 0.80 -3.90
C GLY A 216 -2.04 1.99 -4.03
N VAL A 217 -2.58 2.49 -2.92
CA VAL A 217 -3.58 3.56 -2.92
C VAL A 217 -3.19 4.73 -2.03
N MET A 218 -3.54 5.94 -2.50
CA MET A 218 -3.38 7.18 -1.76
C MET A 218 -4.45 8.19 -2.18
N GLN A 219 -5.04 8.91 -1.22
CA GLN A 219 -6.01 9.96 -1.47
C GLN A 219 -5.78 11.15 -0.55
N SER A 220 -5.70 12.34 -1.12
CA SER A 220 -5.63 13.59 -0.33
C SER A 220 -6.94 13.87 0.36
N GLY A 221 -6.88 14.09 1.68
CA GLY A 221 -7.99 14.56 2.51
C GLY A 221 -7.97 16.08 2.61
N VAL A 222 -8.73 16.75 1.75
CA VAL A 222 -8.80 18.22 1.69
C VAL A 222 -10.04 18.69 2.47
N PRO A 223 -9.91 19.65 3.42
CA PRO A 223 -11.05 20.20 4.13
C PRO A 223 -12.13 20.74 3.18
N GLY A 224 -13.40 20.41 3.46
CA GLY A 224 -14.54 20.82 2.64
C GLY A 224 -14.74 20.05 1.34
N ARG A 225 -13.91 19.05 1.06
CA ARG A 225 -14.03 18.17 -0.10
C ARG A 225 -13.89 16.71 0.32
N ILE A 226 -14.64 15.81 -0.32
CA ILE A 226 -14.50 14.36 -0.17
C ILE A 226 -13.81 13.83 -1.43
N GLY A 227 -12.67 13.19 -1.26
CA GLY A 227 -12.02 12.38 -2.28
C GLY A 227 -12.35 10.91 -2.07
N GLU A 228 -12.31 10.11 -3.12
CA GLU A 228 -12.60 8.68 -3.03
C GLU A 228 -11.44 7.89 -3.62
N LEU A 229 -11.16 6.74 -3.01
CA LEU A 229 -10.32 5.69 -3.54
C LEU A 229 -10.99 4.35 -3.27
N TRP A 230 -10.52 3.31 -3.94
CA TRP A 230 -11.01 1.95 -3.71
C TRP A 230 -9.88 0.94 -3.71
N PHE A 231 -10.12 -0.20 -3.08
CA PHE A 231 -9.25 -1.37 -3.15
C PHE A 231 -10.03 -2.65 -2.81
N LYS A 232 -9.38 -3.78 -3.08
CA LYS A 232 -9.85 -5.10 -2.69
C LYS A 232 -8.66 -5.86 -2.12
N ALA A 233 -8.67 -6.10 -0.81
CA ALA A 233 -7.63 -6.88 -0.15
C ALA A 233 -7.74 -8.36 -0.55
N GLU A 234 -6.64 -8.95 -1.00
CA GLU A 234 -6.59 -10.34 -1.48
C GLU A 234 -5.94 -11.29 -0.49
N ARG A 235 -5.30 -10.77 0.54
CA ARG A 235 -4.59 -11.54 1.56
C ARG A 235 -4.94 -11.03 2.96
N GLU A 236 -5.15 -11.96 3.89
CA GLU A 236 -5.28 -11.63 5.31
C GLU A 236 -3.94 -11.13 5.87
N GLY A 237 -4.01 -10.19 6.81
CA GLY A 237 -2.85 -9.63 7.46
C GLY A 237 -3.10 -8.27 8.06
N VAL A 238 -2.08 -7.73 8.71
CA VAL A 238 -2.04 -6.34 9.18
C VAL A 238 -1.27 -5.52 8.17
N TYR A 239 -1.85 -4.40 7.79
CA TYR A 239 -1.30 -3.44 6.83
C TYR A 239 -1.17 -2.09 7.51
N LEU A 240 -0.01 -1.48 7.38
CA LEU A 240 0.29 -0.20 8.00
C LEU A 240 0.21 0.91 6.95
N GLY A 241 -0.51 1.96 7.28
CA GLY A 241 -0.66 3.16 6.47
C GLY A 241 -0.15 4.38 7.20
N GLU A 242 -0.03 5.48 6.48
CA GLU A 242 0.47 6.74 7.03
C GLU A 242 -0.14 7.95 6.35
N CYS A 243 -0.03 9.11 6.99
CA CYS A 243 -0.28 10.39 6.35
C CYS A 243 0.97 10.81 5.58
N THR A 244 0.87 10.87 4.24
CA THR A 244 2.00 11.17 3.35
C THR A 244 2.13 12.67 3.01
N THR A 245 1.30 13.53 3.61
CA THR A 245 1.35 14.98 3.44
C THR A 245 1.78 15.66 4.73
N LEU A 246 2.66 16.67 4.65
CA LEU A 246 3.01 17.49 5.80
C LEU A 246 1.78 18.23 6.31
N CYS A 247 1.30 17.85 7.49
CA CYS A 247 0.07 18.37 8.09
C CYS A 247 0.27 19.07 9.44
N GLY A 248 1.45 19.62 9.67
CA GLY A 248 1.81 20.32 10.90
C GLY A 248 3.06 19.76 11.59
N LYS A 249 3.36 20.26 12.80
CA LYS A 249 4.54 19.88 13.61
C LYS A 249 4.21 19.92 15.10
#